data_0191147b8ab111a665732ba0a0e61ddd
#
_entry.id   0191147b8ab111a665732ba0a0e61ddd
#
_cell.length_a   1.000
_cell.length_b   1.000
_cell.length_c   1.000
_cell.angle_alpha   90.00
_cell.angle_beta   90.00
_cell.angle_gamma   90.00
#
_symmetry.space_group_name_H-M   'P 1'
#
loop_
_entity.id
_entity.type
_entity.pdbx_description
1 polymer ?
#
loop_
_entity_poly.entity_id
_entity_poly.type
_entity_poly.pdbx_seq_one_letter_code
_entity_poly.pdbx_strand_id
1 'polypeptide(L)'
;MNSLKLTNSLTRKKEVFKPNNIKKISLYACGPTVYDSPHVGNARTLVVFDVLFRVLKVLYNSNVTYVRNITDVDDKIIEASQNNKEDINEITNRVIKIFHENCKSLNCLKPTIEPKATEHVKEMIEM
;
A
#
# COMPACT_ATOMS: atom_id res chain seq x y z
N MET A 1 -24.20 -10.87 -14.00
CA MET A 1 -22.83 -10.75 -13.44
C MET A 1 -22.93 -10.53 -11.94
N ASN A 2 -22.19 -11.29 -11.15
CA ASN A 2 -22.15 -11.06 -9.69
C ASN A 2 -21.48 -9.72 -9.41
N SER A 3 -22.18 -8.81 -8.73
CA SER A 3 -21.65 -7.51 -8.36
C SER A 3 -20.66 -7.63 -7.21
N LEU A 4 -19.48 -6.96 -7.32
CA LEU A 4 -18.52 -6.87 -6.22
C LEU A 4 -19.18 -6.15 -5.03
N LYS A 5 -19.10 -6.76 -3.84
CA LYS A 5 -19.56 -6.16 -2.60
C LYS A 5 -18.38 -5.95 -1.67
N LEU A 6 -18.26 -4.75 -1.12
CA LEU A 6 -17.23 -4.38 -0.15
C LEU A 6 -17.88 -3.87 1.14
N THR A 7 -17.19 -4.05 2.27
CA THR A 7 -17.63 -3.45 3.52
C THR A 7 -17.23 -1.97 3.54
N ASN A 8 -18.21 -1.10 3.68
CA ASN A 8 -18.00 0.33 3.81
C ASN A 8 -17.88 0.67 5.31
N SER A 9 -16.73 1.18 5.72
CA SER A 9 -16.47 1.53 7.14
C SER A 9 -17.33 2.69 7.64
N LEU A 10 -17.74 3.60 6.74
CA LEU A 10 -18.60 4.73 7.09
C LEU A 10 -20.02 4.27 7.46
N THR A 11 -20.60 3.39 6.66
CA THR A 11 -21.96 2.87 6.87
C THR A 11 -21.96 1.60 7.72
N ARG A 12 -20.81 0.95 7.92
CA ARG A 12 -20.63 -0.35 8.58
C ARG A 12 -21.42 -1.48 7.92
N LYS A 13 -21.75 -1.33 6.64
CA LYS A 13 -22.53 -2.31 5.85
C LYS A 13 -21.71 -2.85 4.69
N LYS A 14 -22.06 -4.07 4.26
CA LYS A 14 -21.55 -4.65 3.02
C LYS A 14 -22.41 -4.16 1.86
N GLU A 15 -21.82 -3.36 0.99
CA GLU A 15 -22.50 -2.66 -0.11
C GLU A 15 -21.95 -3.07 -1.47
N VAL A 16 -22.76 -2.92 -2.50
CA VAL A 16 -22.31 -3.08 -3.88
C VAL A 16 -21.34 -1.96 -4.22
N PHE A 17 -20.13 -2.33 -4.63
CA PHE A 17 -19.14 -1.38 -5.09
C PHE A 17 -19.61 -0.72 -6.39
N LYS A 18 -19.67 0.60 -6.38
CA LYS A 18 -19.99 1.45 -7.53
C LYS A 18 -18.85 2.45 -7.71
N PRO A 19 -18.02 2.31 -8.76
CA PRO A 19 -16.96 3.27 -9.00
C PRO A 19 -17.53 4.62 -9.41
N ASN A 20 -16.93 5.72 -8.98
CA ASN A 20 -17.29 7.07 -9.40
C ASN A 20 -17.11 7.27 -10.92
N ASN A 21 -16.10 6.59 -11.47
CA ASN A 21 -15.85 6.60 -12.92
C ASN A 21 -15.42 5.19 -13.34
N ILE A 22 -16.26 4.54 -14.15
CA ILE A 22 -16.00 3.19 -14.67
C ILE A 22 -14.77 3.10 -15.59
N LYS A 23 -14.39 4.23 -16.20
CA LYS A 23 -13.23 4.31 -17.10
C LYS A 23 -11.91 4.59 -16.36
N LYS A 24 -11.98 4.97 -15.07
CA LYS A 24 -10.80 5.29 -14.26
C LYS A 24 -11.08 4.94 -12.80
N ILE A 25 -10.65 3.75 -12.39
CA ILE A 25 -10.79 3.29 -11.02
C ILE A 25 -9.47 3.48 -10.30
N SER A 26 -9.52 4.03 -9.10
CA SER A 26 -8.37 4.19 -8.23
C SER A 26 -8.54 3.37 -6.97
N LEU A 27 -7.48 2.64 -6.61
CA LEU A 27 -7.36 1.89 -5.37
C LEU A 27 -6.16 2.45 -4.61
N TYR A 28 -6.36 2.90 -3.39
CA TYR A 28 -5.28 3.29 -2.49
C TYR A 28 -5.21 2.32 -1.32
N ALA A 29 -4.02 1.80 -1.03
CA ALA A 29 -3.74 1.04 0.17
C ALA A 29 -2.60 1.69 0.93
N CYS A 30 -2.76 1.81 2.26
CA CYS A 30 -1.67 2.23 3.12
C CYS A 30 -0.56 1.16 3.08
N GLY A 31 0.65 1.60 2.76
CA GLY A 31 1.83 0.76 2.74
C GLY A 31 2.49 0.63 4.12
N PRO A 32 3.63 -0.05 4.20
CA PRO A 32 4.33 -0.26 5.47
C PRO A 32 5.07 0.99 5.93
N THR A 33 5.27 1.12 7.26
CA THR A 33 6.33 1.93 7.83
C THR A 33 7.60 1.09 7.86
N VAL A 34 8.67 1.60 7.24
CA VAL A 34 9.86 0.80 6.91
C VAL A 34 10.96 0.93 7.97
N TYR A 35 10.62 0.64 9.23
CA TYR A 35 11.54 0.65 10.37
C TYR A 35 12.10 -0.73 10.71
N ASP A 36 11.38 -1.82 10.39
CA ASP A 36 11.75 -3.20 10.69
C ASP A 36 11.19 -4.16 9.63
N SER A 37 11.66 -5.39 9.67
CA SER A 37 11.23 -6.45 8.75
C SER A 37 9.72 -6.68 8.80
N PRO A 38 9.04 -6.85 7.64
CA PRO A 38 7.62 -7.11 7.59
C PRO A 38 7.25 -8.42 8.31
N HIS A 39 6.15 -8.40 9.04
CA HIS A 39 5.58 -9.58 9.67
C HIS A 39 4.30 -10.07 8.97
N VAL A 40 3.74 -11.20 9.42
CA VAL A 40 2.55 -11.83 8.80
C VAL A 40 1.34 -10.91 8.71
N GLY A 41 1.18 -9.95 9.63
CA GLY A 41 0.12 -8.94 9.57
C GLY A 41 0.25 -8.03 8.33
N ASN A 42 1.47 -7.62 7.97
CA ASN A 42 1.73 -6.87 6.75
C ASN A 42 1.43 -7.74 5.50
N ALA A 43 1.84 -9.01 5.52
CA ALA A 43 1.56 -9.95 4.44
C ALA A 43 0.06 -10.12 4.19
N ARG A 44 -0.75 -10.23 5.25
CA ARG A 44 -2.21 -10.28 5.12
C ARG A 44 -2.77 -9.07 4.37
N THR A 45 -2.37 -7.87 4.74
CA THR A 45 -2.81 -6.64 4.08
C THR A 45 -2.42 -6.64 2.60
N LEU A 46 -1.17 -7.01 2.29
CA LEU A 46 -0.68 -7.09 0.92
C LEU A 46 -1.52 -8.04 0.06
N VAL A 47 -1.75 -9.25 0.53
CA VAL A 47 -2.52 -10.27 -0.20
C VAL A 47 -3.97 -9.85 -0.41
N VAL A 48 -4.61 -9.26 0.61
CA VAL A 48 -6.01 -8.79 0.50
C VAL A 48 -6.14 -7.70 -0.57
N PHE A 49 -5.24 -6.71 -0.58
CA PHE A 49 -5.27 -5.64 -1.59
C PHE A 49 -4.84 -6.13 -2.97
N ASP A 50 -3.93 -7.10 -3.07
CA ASP A 50 -3.58 -7.74 -4.34
C ASP A 50 -4.78 -8.47 -4.96
N VAL A 51 -5.50 -9.26 -4.16
CA VAL A 51 -6.73 -9.93 -4.61
C VAL A 51 -7.76 -8.92 -5.08
N LEU A 52 -7.99 -7.84 -4.31
CA LEU A 52 -8.92 -6.78 -4.70
C LEU A 52 -8.48 -6.11 -6.01
N PHE A 53 -7.21 -5.80 -6.16
CA PHE A 53 -6.66 -5.21 -7.39
C PHE A 53 -6.89 -6.11 -8.61
N ARG A 54 -6.60 -7.42 -8.48
CA ARG A 54 -6.85 -8.40 -9.55
C ARG A 54 -8.34 -8.47 -9.93
N VAL A 55 -9.22 -8.52 -8.93
CA VAL A 55 -10.68 -8.54 -9.14
C VAL A 55 -11.14 -7.27 -9.87
N LEU A 56 -10.68 -6.10 -9.45
CA LEU A 56 -11.00 -4.84 -10.11
C LEU A 56 -10.50 -4.80 -11.56
N LYS A 57 -9.29 -5.30 -11.84
CA LYS A 57 -8.74 -5.40 -13.19
C LYS A 57 -9.59 -6.30 -14.10
N VAL A 58 -10.08 -7.42 -13.58
CA VAL A 58 -10.96 -8.33 -14.33
C VAL A 58 -12.32 -7.71 -14.60
N LEU A 59 -12.92 -7.05 -13.59
CA LEU A 59 -14.26 -6.47 -13.71
C LEU A 59 -14.31 -5.22 -14.59
N TYR A 60 -13.21 -4.46 -14.67
CA TYR A 60 -13.16 -3.14 -15.30
C TYR A 60 -12.09 -3.01 -16.40
N ASN A 61 -11.74 -4.12 -17.04
CA ASN A 61 -10.85 -4.18 -18.22
C ASN A 61 -9.52 -3.41 -18.03
N SER A 62 -8.88 -3.60 -16.90
CA SER A 62 -7.54 -3.07 -16.58
C SER A 62 -7.42 -1.55 -16.34
N ASN A 63 -8.47 -0.76 -16.38
CA ASN A 63 -8.45 0.68 -16.07
C ASN A 63 -8.40 0.95 -14.55
N VAL A 64 -7.49 0.29 -13.85
CA VAL A 64 -7.33 0.42 -12.39
C VAL A 64 -5.94 0.94 -12.07
N THR A 65 -5.87 2.10 -11.41
CA THR A 65 -4.65 2.64 -10.82
C THR A 65 -4.57 2.19 -9.37
N TYR A 66 -3.58 1.38 -9.04
CA TYR A 66 -3.30 0.95 -7.67
C TYR A 66 -2.14 1.75 -7.10
N VAL A 67 -2.40 2.49 -6.04
CA VAL A 67 -1.41 3.27 -5.29
C VAL A 67 -1.19 2.61 -3.94
N ARG A 68 0.07 2.40 -3.58
CA ARG A 68 0.48 1.96 -2.24
C ARG A 68 1.70 2.78 -1.84
N ASN A 69 1.60 3.56 -0.77
CA ASN A 69 2.73 4.36 -0.32
C ASN A 69 3.76 3.53 0.45
N ILE A 70 4.95 4.10 0.60
CA ILE A 70 5.97 3.69 1.57
C ILE A 70 6.07 4.80 2.60
N THR A 71 5.89 4.48 3.88
CA THR A 71 6.11 5.42 4.97
C THR A 71 7.57 5.31 5.42
N ASP A 72 8.40 6.17 4.85
CA ASP A 72 9.85 6.22 5.07
C ASP A 72 10.27 7.36 6.02
N VAL A 73 9.31 7.96 6.71
CA VAL A 73 9.49 8.92 7.81
C VAL A 73 8.47 8.63 8.91
N ASP A 74 8.94 8.36 10.12
CA ASP A 74 8.10 8.01 11.29
C ASP A 74 8.98 7.99 12.53
N ASP A 75 8.42 8.24 13.72
CA ASP A 75 9.16 8.20 14.99
C ASP A 75 9.83 6.84 15.22
N LYS A 76 9.20 5.74 14.79
CA LYS A 76 9.77 4.38 14.89
C LYS A 76 11.04 4.20 14.05
N ILE A 77 11.14 4.89 12.91
CA ILE A 77 12.36 4.86 12.08
C ILE A 77 13.48 5.61 12.79
N ILE A 78 13.16 6.75 13.40
CA ILE A 78 14.13 7.55 14.19
C ILE A 78 14.63 6.72 15.39
N GLU A 79 13.72 6.08 16.11
CA GLU A 79 14.06 5.20 17.23
C GLU A 79 14.93 4.02 16.80
N ALA A 80 14.58 3.36 15.69
CA ALA A 80 15.37 2.26 15.14
C ALA A 80 16.79 2.71 14.74
N SER A 81 16.92 3.90 14.14
CA SER A 81 18.21 4.50 13.78
C SER A 81 19.08 4.73 15.02
N GLN A 82 18.51 5.31 16.08
CA GLN A 82 19.23 5.55 17.32
C GLN A 82 19.68 4.26 18.02
N ASN A 83 18.76 3.27 18.11
CA ASN A 83 19.02 2.00 18.76
C ASN A 83 20.09 1.17 18.03
N ASN A 84 20.04 1.15 16.71
CA ASN A 84 20.97 0.38 15.88
C ASN A 84 22.25 1.15 15.55
N LYS A 85 22.30 2.47 15.83
CA LYS A 85 23.39 3.37 15.40
C LYS A 85 23.62 3.31 13.89
N GLU A 86 22.54 3.23 13.14
CA GLU A 86 22.50 3.08 11.67
C GLU A 86 21.81 4.31 11.05
N ASP A 87 22.26 4.76 9.90
CA ASP A 87 21.63 5.89 9.19
C ASP A 87 20.18 5.55 8.78
N ILE A 88 19.29 6.52 8.88
CA ILE A 88 17.86 6.37 8.55
C ILE A 88 17.68 5.84 7.11
N ASN A 89 18.46 6.34 6.15
CA ASN A 89 18.36 5.90 4.76
C ASN A 89 18.85 4.47 4.58
N GLU A 90 19.85 4.04 5.35
CA GLU A 90 20.33 2.65 5.31
C GLU A 90 19.25 1.70 5.81
N ILE A 91 18.61 2.00 6.95
CA ILE A 91 17.50 1.21 7.49
C ILE A 91 16.35 1.16 6.50
N THR A 92 15.86 2.31 6.06
CA THR A 92 14.68 2.37 5.18
C THR A 92 14.91 1.66 3.86
N ASN A 93 16.06 1.86 3.21
CA ASN A 93 16.40 1.19 1.95
C ASN A 93 16.51 -0.32 2.12
N ARG A 94 17.13 -0.80 3.21
CA ARG A 94 17.24 -2.22 3.54
C ARG A 94 15.86 -2.85 3.74
N VAL A 95 15.00 -2.19 4.54
CA VAL A 95 13.65 -2.71 4.84
C VAL A 95 12.75 -2.68 3.60
N ILE A 96 12.82 -1.63 2.77
CA ILE A 96 12.09 -1.55 1.50
C ILE A 96 12.47 -2.72 0.59
N LYS A 97 13.77 -3.04 0.49
CA LYS A 97 14.23 -4.18 -0.31
C LYS A 97 13.63 -5.50 0.18
N ILE A 98 13.70 -5.77 1.48
CA ILE A 98 13.09 -6.96 2.10
C ILE A 98 11.58 -7.00 1.83
N PHE A 99 10.90 -5.88 2.00
CA PHE A 99 9.48 -5.75 1.73
C PHE A 99 9.12 -6.12 0.28
N HIS A 100 9.87 -5.62 -0.70
CA HIS A 100 9.66 -5.95 -2.12
C HIS A 100 9.94 -7.42 -2.42
N GLU A 101 10.97 -8.02 -1.81
CA GLU A 101 11.26 -9.44 -1.93
C GLU A 101 10.12 -10.29 -1.37
N ASN A 102 9.56 -9.91 -0.22
CA ASN A 102 8.40 -10.56 0.37
C ASN A 102 7.14 -10.43 -0.50
N CYS A 103 6.88 -9.23 -1.06
CA CYS A 103 5.79 -9.05 -2.04
C CYS A 103 5.92 -10.01 -3.22
N LYS A 104 7.13 -10.16 -3.75
CA LYS A 104 7.42 -11.08 -4.86
C LYS A 104 7.21 -12.54 -4.46
N SER A 105 7.68 -12.94 -3.27
CA SER A 105 7.52 -14.31 -2.75
C SER A 105 6.05 -14.68 -2.53
N LEU A 106 5.22 -13.69 -2.16
CA LEU A 106 3.77 -13.85 -2.02
C LEU A 106 3.03 -13.75 -3.36
N ASN A 107 3.74 -13.60 -4.47
CA ASN A 107 3.16 -13.41 -5.82
C ASN A 107 2.20 -12.22 -5.90
N CYS A 108 2.41 -11.19 -5.09
CA CYS A 108 1.64 -9.95 -5.15
C CYS A 108 2.10 -9.10 -6.34
N LEU A 109 1.14 -8.53 -7.06
CA LEU A 109 1.42 -7.61 -8.16
C LEU A 109 2.03 -6.31 -7.61
N LYS A 110 2.92 -5.71 -8.40
CA LYS A 110 3.42 -4.37 -8.08
C LYS A 110 2.26 -3.36 -8.18
N PRO A 111 2.20 -2.37 -7.28
CA PRO A 111 1.28 -1.25 -7.44
C PRO A 111 1.64 -0.45 -8.71
N THR A 112 0.66 0.29 -9.24
CA THR A 112 0.88 1.18 -10.39
C THR A 112 1.79 2.34 -10.01
N ILE A 113 1.63 2.85 -8.78
CA ILE A 113 2.41 3.95 -8.21
C ILE A 113 2.73 3.58 -6.76
N GLU A 114 4.00 3.78 -6.37
CA GLU A 114 4.46 3.50 -5.00
C GLU A 114 5.27 4.70 -4.47
N PRO A 115 4.59 5.79 -4.03
CA PRO A 115 5.25 7.00 -3.58
C PRO A 115 5.86 6.81 -2.19
N LYS A 116 7.00 7.45 -1.93
CA LYS A 116 7.55 7.59 -0.60
C LYS A 116 7.00 8.84 0.08
N ALA A 117 6.75 8.77 1.38
CA ALA A 117 6.22 9.92 2.14
C ALA A 117 7.17 11.12 2.08
N THR A 118 8.49 10.88 2.17
CA THR A 118 9.52 11.95 2.12
C THR A 118 9.56 12.69 0.78
N GLU A 119 9.13 12.06 -0.32
CA GLU A 119 9.11 12.66 -1.66
C GLU A 119 7.92 13.62 -1.85
N HIS A 120 6.94 13.64 -0.92
CA HIS A 120 5.69 14.39 -1.03
C HIS A 120 5.43 15.35 0.13
N VAL A 121 6.44 15.67 0.93
CA VAL A 121 6.31 16.57 2.09
C VAL A 121 5.83 17.96 1.66
N LYS A 122 6.30 18.47 0.50
CA LYS A 122 5.89 19.77 -0.01
C LYS A 122 4.38 19.80 -0.30
N GLU A 123 3.88 18.80 -1.01
CA GLU A 123 2.46 18.68 -1.34
C GLU A 123 1.59 18.51 -0.09
N MET A 124 2.10 17.81 0.94
CA MET A 124 1.41 17.68 2.22
C MET A 124 1.28 19.03 2.96
N ILE A 125 2.29 19.90 2.86
CA ILE A 125 2.26 21.23 3.47
C ILE A 125 1.30 22.16 2.72
N GLU A 126 1.22 22.03 1.40
CA GLU A 126 0.35 22.84 0.54
C GLU A 126 -1.13 22.41 0.61
N MET A 127 -1.47 21.23 1.14
CA MET A 127 -2.82 20.68 1.26
C MET A 127 -3.59 21.22 2.47
#